data_c8f236f0410b1bdc2f6ec93f9383a33e
#
_entry.id   c8f236f0410b1bdc2f6ec93f9383a33e
#
_cell.length_a   1.000
_cell.length_b   1.000
_cell.length_c   1.000
_cell.angle_alpha   90.00
_cell.angle_beta   90.00
_cell.angle_gamma   90.00
#
_symmetry.space_group_name_H-M   'P 1'
#
loop_
_entity.id
_entity.type
_entity.pdbx_description
1 polymer ?
#
loop_
_entity_poly.entity_id
_entity_poly.type
_entity_poly.pdbx_seq_one_letter_code
_entity_poly.pdbx_strand_id
1 'polypeptide(L)'
;PVTRRGFLALGLVSLAACTPVVRRKGVPYVRQPEGVVEGGRREFFTALPHAGFAEPVRGRTYQRRPLFLVPQGEAMGPYPLAGLYSLYDPARRGKAPDWEGFYAAWREALAQGETLFVLPRTTSPRLEALLQRAQARYPNLRVARFEAWSLENVYRGAELAFGQRAWPVYSPEKAETVLLLDVDLHEHPAGYGWWAALSQRRLPPMNRIYAVESGAGLLGAMADHRLALKPSALEAFLLDLAKALGVLPGSP
;
A
#
# COMPACT_ATOMS: atom_id res chain seq x y z
N PRO A 1 6.82 -35.02 37.90
CA PRO A 1 7.70 -33.87 37.59
C PRO A 1 8.30 -34.08 36.23
N VAL A 2 7.99 -33.19 35.28
CA VAL A 2 8.56 -33.23 33.94
C VAL A 2 10.02 -32.79 34.04
N THR A 3 10.94 -33.64 33.61
CA THR A 3 12.36 -33.31 33.59
C THR A 3 12.66 -32.28 32.51
N ARG A 4 13.72 -31.47 32.66
CA ARG A 4 14.15 -30.49 31.65
C ARG A 4 14.32 -31.13 30.26
N ARG A 5 14.87 -32.37 30.21
CA ARG A 5 14.99 -33.14 28.96
C ARG A 5 13.63 -33.53 28.37
N GLY A 6 12.66 -33.91 29.20
CA GLY A 6 11.30 -34.23 28.78
C GLY A 6 10.57 -33.00 28.21
N PHE A 7 10.79 -31.81 28.79
CA PHE A 7 10.23 -30.57 28.28
C PHE A 7 10.81 -30.20 26.93
N LEU A 8 12.11 -30.31 26.75
CA LEU A 8 12.76 -30.06 25.46
C LEU A 8 12.34 -31.06 24.38
N ALA A 9 12.19 -32.33 24.74
CA ALA A 9 11.70 -33.36 23.82
C ALA A 9 10.24 -33.08 23.38
N LEU A 10 9.37 -32.68 24.32
CA LEU A 10 7.99 -32.26 24.02
C LEU A 10 7.94 -31.03 23.11
N GLY A 11 8.81 -30.04 23.35
CA GLY A 11 8.95 -28.86 22.51
C GLY A 11 9.39 -29.19 21.08
N LEU A 12 10.35 -30.11 20.92
CA LEU A 12 10.81 -30.58 19.61
C LEU A 12 9.72 -31.37 18.85
N VAL A 13 8.97 -32.21 19.55
CA VAL A 13 7.85 -32.98 18.96
C VAL A 13 6.72 -32.04 18.54
N SER A 14 6.40 -31.02 19.34
CA SER A 14 5.37 -30.04 18.99
C SER A 14 5.76 -29.18 17.78
N LEU A 15 7.02 -28.80 17.66
CA LEU A 15 7.55 -28.09 16.48
C LEU A 15 7.52 -28.97 15.21
N ALA A 16 7.81 -30.26 15.33
CA ALA A 16 7.72 -31.20 14.21
C ALA A 16 6.26 -31.49 13.80
N ALA A 17 5.33 -31.48 14.75
CA ALA A 17 3.90 -31.69 14.49
C ALA A 17 3.21 -30.48 13.81
N CYS A 18 3.78 -29.29 13.93
CA CYS A 18 3.24 -28.06 13.34
C CYS A 18 3.60 -27.87 11.86
N THR A 19 4.37 -28.75 11.25
CA THR A 19 4.61 -28.74 9.80
C THR A 19 3.67 -29.73 9.10
N PRO A 20 2.50 -29.30 8.64
CA PRO A 20 1.69 -30.16 7.80
C PRO A 20 2.50 -30.44 6.53
N VAL A 21 2.98 -31.66 6.39
CA VAL A 21 3.54 -32.14 5.13
C VAL A 21 2.39 -32.20 4.13
N VAL A 22 2.11 -31.06 3.51
CA VAL A 22 1.14 -31.00 2.40
C VAL A 22 1.77 -31.76 1.24
N ARG A 23 1.52 -33.05 1.16
CA ARG A 23 1.82 -33.84 -0.04
C ARG A 23 0.87 -33.38 -1.13
N ARG A 24 1.26 -32.36 -1.85
CA ARG A 24 0.56 -31.95 -3.07
C ARG A 24 0.86 -33.03 -4.12
N LYS A 25 -0.16 -33.76 -4.52
CA LYS A 25 -0.07 -34.62 -5.70
C LYS A 25 0.07 -33.69 -6.89
N GLY A 26 1.19 -33.73 -7.59
CA GLY A 26 1.34 -33.07 -8.88
C GLY A 26 0.39 -33.76 -9.86
N VAL A 27 -0.47 -33.01 -10.53
CA VAL A 27 -1.26 -33.52 -11.64
C VAL A 27 -0.48 -33.17 -12.91
N PRO A 28 0.06 -34.16 -13.64
CA PRO A 28 0.76 -33.93 -14.89
C PRO A 28 -0.18 -33.31 -15.94
N TYR A 29 0.35 -32.53 -16.85
CA TYR A 29 -0.42 -32.05 -17.98
C TYR A 29 -0.70 -33.24 -18.94
N VAL A 30 -1.93 -33.35 -19.36
CA VAL A 30 -2.27 -34.29 -20.47
C VAL A 30 -1.61 -33.83 -21.77
N ARG A 31 -1.51 -32.51 -21.95
CA ARG A 31 -0.76 -31.89 -23.04
C ARG A 31 -0.01 -30.70 -22.47
N GLN A 32 1.30 -30.77 -22.49
CA GLN A 32 2.15 -29.70 -21.96
C GLN A 32 2.08 -28.48 -22.86
N PRO A 33 1.72 -27.29 -22.33
CA PRO A 33 1.76 -26.05 -23.08
C PRO A 33 3.20 -25.72 -23.49
N GLU A 34 3.38 -25.14 -24.66
CA GLU A 34 4.68 -24.74 -25.15
C GLU A 34 5.39 -23.81 -24.16
N GLY A 35 6.67 -24.09 -23.92
CA GLY A 35 7.52 -23.31 -23.01
C GLY A 35 7.16 -23.42 -21.53
N VAL A 36 6.29 -24.36 -21.10
CA VAL A 36 6.00 -24.64 -19.70
C VAL A 36 6.71 -25.93 -19.28
N VAL A 37 7.59 -25.83 -18.28
CA VAL A 37 8.20 -26.99 -17.64
C VAL A 37 7.35 -27.35 -16.43
N GLU A 38 7.00 -28.63 -16.30
CA GLU A 38 6.25 -29.16 -15.16
C GLU A 38 7.00 -28.86 -13.85
N GLY A 39 6.28 -28.31 -12.86
CA GLY A 39 6.92 -27.88 -11.61
C GLY A 39 7.83 -26.66 -11.75
N GLY A 40 8.00 -26.12 -12.96
CA GLY A 40 8.81 -24.93 -13.21
C GLY A 40 8.18 -23.64 -12.65
N ARG A 41 9.00 -22.88 -11.94
CA ARG A 41 8.65 -21.55 -11.49
C ARG A 41 8.80 -20.56 -12.63
N ARG A 42 7.81 -19.70 -12.82
CA ARG A 42 7.91 -18.54 -13.71
C ARG A 42 7.74 -17.26 -12.92
N GLU A 43 8.48 -16.26 -13.32
CA GLU A 43 8.38 -14.92 -12.78
C GLU A 43 7.97 -13.96 -13.87
N PHE A 44 7.16 -12.98 -13.53
CA PHE A 44 6.75 -11.91 -14.41
C PHE A 44 6.71 -10.60 -13.65
N PHE A 45 6.99 -9.52 -14.34
CA PHE A 45 6.91 -8.16 -13.78
C PHE A 45 5.54 -7.59 -14.07
N THR A 46 4.97 -6.95 -13.07
CA THR A 46 3.70 -6.25 -13.21
C THR A 46 3.66 -5.07 -12.22
N ALA A 47 2.60 -4.29 -12.31
CA ALA A 47 2.32 -3.25 -11.34
C ALA A 47 0.89 -3.41 -10.86
N LEU A 48 0.69 -3.26 -9.56
CA LEU A 48 -0.62 -3.33 -8.93
C LEU A 48 -1.07 -1.92 -8.54
N PRO A 49 -2.28 -1.50 -8.92
CA PRO A 49 -2.80 -0.20 -8.54
C PRO A 49 -3.16 -0.19 -7.06
N HIS A 50 -2.67 0.81 -6.34
CA HIS A 50 -3.03 1.05 -4.96
C HIS A 50 -2.95 2.55 -4.65
N ALA A 51 -3.98 3.11 -4.00
CA ALA A 51 -4.06 4.50 -3.56
C ALA A 51 -3.64 5.54 -4.64
N GLY A 52 -4.01 5.29 -5.91
CA GLY A 52 -3.66 6.17 -7.03
C GLY A 52 -2.27 5.96 -7.62
N PHE A 53 -1.45 5.11 -7.02
CA PHE A 53 -0.11 4.72 -7.47
C PHE A 53 -0.12 3.36 -8.14
N ALA A 54 0.98 3.03 -8.81
CA ALA A 54 1.24 1.70 -9.34
C ALA A 54 2.45 1.11 -8.61
N GLU A 55 2.21 0.07 -7.82
CA GLU A 55 3.28 -0.62 -7.10
C GLU A 55 3.93 -1.66 -8.02
N PRO A 56 5.21 -1.50 -8.37
CA PRO A 56 5.90 -2.48 -9.17
C PRO A 56 6.20 -3.74 -8.37
N VAL A 57 5.75 -4.87 -8.89
CA VAL A 57 5.90 -6.16 -8.24
C VAL A 57 6.37 -7.23 -9.21
N ARG A 58 7.07 -8.23 -8.69
CA ARG A 58 7.42 -9.44 -9.40
C ARG A 58 6.53 -10.58 -8.90
N GLY A 59 5.65 -11.05 -9.76
CA GLY A 59 4.78 -12.19 -9.50
C GLY A 59 5.52 -13.51 -9.75
N ARG A 60 5.47 -14.42 -8.78
CA ARG A 60 5.96 -15.79 -8.91
C ARG A 60 4.78 -16.71 -9.15
N THR A 61 4.81 -17.42 -10.25
CA THR A 61 3.75 -18.38 -10.62
C THR A 61 4.27 -19.80 -10.64
N TYR A 62 3.37 -20.69 -10.30
CA TYR A 62 3.51 -22.13 -10.49
C TYR A 62 2.37 -22.61 -11.39
N GLN A 63 2.68 -23.23 -12.51
CA GLN A 63 1.66 -23.68 -13.45
C GLN A 63 0.63 -22.57 -13.78
N ARG A 64 1.10 -21.35 -14.06
CA ARG A 64 0.30 -20.15 -14.31
C ARG A 64 -0.55 -19.64 -13.12
N ARG A 65 -0.39 -20.22 -11.94
CA ARG A 65 -1.03 -19.72 -10.72
C ARG A 65 -0.08 -18.78 -9.99
N PRO A 66 -0.43 -17.51 -9.78
CA PRO A 66 0.38 -16.61 -8.99
C PRO A 66 0.32 -17.01 -7.52
N LEU A 67 1.46 -17.29 -6.91
CA LEU A 67 1.56 -17.73 -5.52
C LEU A 67 2.18 -16.69 -4.62
N PHE A 68 3.11 -15.89 -5.16
CA PHE A 68 3.82 -14.88 -4.40
C PHE A 68 3.97 -13.60 -5.19
N LEU A 69 3.95 -12.49 -4.46
CA LEU A 69 4.35 -11.19 -4.96
C LEU A 69 5.62 -10.77 -4.21
N VAL A 70 6.58 -10.28 -4.95
CA VAL A 70 7.84 -9.77 -4.42
C VAL A 70 7.94 -8.31 -4.83
N PRO A 71 8.20 -7.38 -3.90
CA PRO A 71 8.38 -5.98 -4.25
C PRO A 71 9.57 -5.80 -5.20
N GLN A 72 9.49 -4.84 -6.09
CA GLN A 72 10.62 -4.40 -6.91
C GLN A 72 11.36 -3.23 -6.27
N GLY A 73 10.77 -2.59 -5.28
CA GLY A 73 11.40 -1.61 -4.40
C GLY A 73 11.77 -2.22 -3.05
N GLU A 74 12.04 -1.37 -2.09
CA GLU A 74 12.45 -1.78 -0.73
C GLU A 74 11.33 -2.46 0.05
N ALA A 75 10.08 -2.12 -0.26
CA ALA A 75 8.91 -2.65 0.43
C ALA A 75 7.68 -2.71 -0.51
N MET A 76 6.66 -3.40 -0.06
CA MET A 76 5.35 -3.50 -0.69
C MET A 76 4.28 -3.44 0.39
N GLY A 77 3.17 -2.77 0.11
CA GLY A 77 2.06 -2.70 1.03
C GLY A 77 1.32 -4.02 1.24
N PRO A 78 0.48 -4.09 2.27
CA PRO A 78 -0.31 -5.28 2.56
C PRO A 78 -1.43 -5.51 1.54
N TYR A 79 -1.97 -4.45 0.93
CA TYR A 79 -3.13 -4.55 0.02
C TYR A 79 -2.85 -5.31 -1.27
N PRO A 80 -1.71 -5.12 -1.97
CA PRO A 80 -1.35 -5.97 -3.10
C PRO A 80 -1.28 -7.45 -2.75
N LEU A 81 -0.74 -7.78 -1.55
CA LEU A 81 -0.73 -9.15 -1.05
C LEU A 81 -2.15 -9.68 -0.80
N ALA A 82 -3.00 -8.87 -0.17
CA ALA A 82 -4.40 -9.22 0.06
C ALA A 82 -5.14 -9.49 -1.27
N GLY A 83 -4.86 -8.70 -2.30
CA GLY A 83 -5.39 -8.92 -3.66
C GLY A 83 -5.03 -10.28 -4.25
N LEU A 84 -3.83 -10.78 -3.96
CA LEU A 84 -3.43 -12.13 -4.36
C LEU A 84 -4.29 -13.21 -3.68
N TYR A 85 -4.58 -13.07 -2.40
CA TYR A 85 -5.40 -14.03 -1.67
C TYR A 85 -6.83 -14.11 -2.20
N SER A 86 -7.37 -13.01 -2.69
CA SER A 86 -8.72 -12.98 -3.28
C SER A 86 -8.87 -13.93 -4.48
N LEU A 87 -7.78 -14.28 -5.17
CA LEU A 87 -7.80 -15.25 -6.26
C LEU A 87 -8.06 -16.69 -5.77
N TYR A 88 -7.74 -16.97 -4.52
CA TYR A 88 -7.82 -18.29 -3.90
C TYR A 88 -8.95 -18.41 -2.89
N ASP A 89 -9.74 -17.36 -2.73
CA ASP A 89 -10.91 -17.37 -1.87
C ASP A 89 -11.95 -18.40 -2.39
N PRO A 90 -12.28 -19.47 -1.63
CA PRO A 90 -13.27 -20.44 -2.02
C PRO A 90 -14.68 -19.84 -2.14
N ALA A 91 -14.96 -18.73 -1.48
CA ALA A 91 -16.21 -18.00 -1.58
C ALA A 91 -16.34 -17.21 -2.89
N ARG A 92 -15.24 -17.02 -3.64
CA ARG A 92 -15.24 -16.39 -4.95
C ARG A 92 -15.90 -17.28 -6.00
N ARG A 93 -17.21 -17.45 -5.87
CA ARG A 93 -18.06 -18.18 -6.83
C ARG A 93 -18.80 -17.17 -7.72
N GLY A 94 -18.06 -16.41 -8.49
CA GLY A 94 -18.67 -15.51 -9.47
C GLY A 94 -18.99 -16.23 -10.78
N LYS A 95 -20.10 -15.89 -11.40
CA LYS A 95 -20.30 -16.14 -12.83
C LYS A 95 -19.25 -15.34 -13.61
N ALA A 96 -18.82 -15.82 -14.75
CA ALA A 96 -18.01 -15.03 -15.66
C ALA A 96 -18.73 -13.69 -15.93
N PRO A 97 -18.02 -12.56 -15.89
CA PRO A 97 -18.66 -11.27 -16.16
C PRO A 97 -19.20 -11.25 -17.60
N ASP A 98 -20.42 -10.79 -17.76
CA ASP A 98 -21.02 -10.52 -19.08
C ASP A 98 -20.48 -9.18 -19.60
N TRP A 99 -19.33 -9.23 -20.27
CA TRP A 99 -18.72 -8.03 -20.85
C TRP A 99 -19.49 -7.48 -22.04
N GLU A 100 -20.17 -8.32 -22.81
CA GLU A 100 -20.95 -7.87 -23.97
C GLU A 100 -22.18 -7.08 -23.52
N GLY A 101 -22.94 -7.61 -22.56
CA GLY A 101 -24.05 -6.91 -21.96
C GLY A 101 -23.63 -5.63 -21.27
N PHE A 102 -22.50 -5.64 -20.55
CA PHE A 102 -21.95 -4.44 -19.95
C PHE A 102 -21.62 -3.36 -20.99
N TYR A 103 -20.92 -3.72 -22.07
CA TYR A 103 -20.56 -2.73 -23.11
C TYR A 103 -21.76 -2.23 -23.89
N ALA A 104 -22.80 -3.05 -24.06
CA ALA A 104 -24.04 -2.62 -24.69
C ALA A 104 -24.76 -1.56 -23.82
N ALA A 105 -24.99 -1.87 -22.55
CA ALA A 105 -25.60 -0.95 -21.59
C ALA A 105 -24.80 0.36 -21.44
N TRP A 106 -23.48 0.23 -21.44
CA TRP A 106 -22.59 1.40 -21.37
C TRP A 106 -22.69 2.33 -22.57
N ARG A 107 -22.71 1.77 -23.79
CA ARG A 107 -22.91 2.58 -25.02
C ARG A 107 -24.24 3.26 -25.05
N GLU A 108 -25.28 2.58 -24.58
CA GLU A 108 -26.61 3.15 -24.45
C GLU A 108 -26.64 4.33 -23.47
N ALA A 109 -26.08 4.15 -22.27
CA ALA A 109 -25.98 5.20 -21.27
C ALA A 109 -25.23 6.45 -21.80
N LEU A 110 -24.12 6.26 -22.50
CA LEU A 110 -23.34 7.35 -23.12
C LEU A 110 -24.09 8.06 -24.25
N ALA A 111 -25.03 7.40 -24.91
CA ALA A 111 -25.82 7.97 -25.99
C ALA A 111 -27.07 8.74 -25.51
N GLN A 112 -27.67 8.33 -24.40
CA GLN A 112 -28.98 8.79 -23.96
C GLN A 112 -28.97 9.88 -22.89
N GLY A 113 -27.87 10.11 -22.17
CA GLY A 113 -27.91 11.05 -21.06
C GLY A 113 -26.59 11.46 -20.48
N GLU A 114 -26.62 12.25 -19.42
CA GLU A 114 -25.43 12.59 -18.65
C GLU A 114 -24.87 11.33 -17.96
N THR A 115 -23.60 11.05 -18.22
CA THR A 115 -22.86 9.95 -17.60
C THR A 115 -21.76 10.52 -16.74
N LEU A 116 -21.69 10.10 -15.47
CA LEU A 116 -20.67 10.51 -14.53
C LEU A 116 -19.74 9.34 -14.20
N PHE A 117 -18.45 9.50 -14.52
CA PHE A 117 -17.41 8.61 -14.04
C PHE A 117 -16.87 9.13 -12.71
N VAL A 118 -17.08 8.37 -11.66
CA VAL A 118 -16.46 8.64 -10.36
C VAL A 118 -15.25 7.73 -10.22
N LEU A 119 -14.07 8.32 -10.19
CA LEU A 119 -12.80 7.60 -10.18
C LEU A 119 -11.93 8.11 -9.02
N PRO A 120 -11.10 7.25 -8.42
CA PRO A 120 -10.06 7.71 -7.53
C PRO A 120 -9.01 8.53 -8.30
N ARG A 121 -8.12 9.20 -7.60
CA ARG A 121 -6.93 9.79 -8.21
C ARG A 121 -6.09 8.71 -8.86
N THR A 122 -5.39 9.09 -9.90
CA THR A 122 -4.46 8.19 -10.59
C THR A 122 -3.20 8.96 -10.99
N THR A 123 -2.09 8.27 -10.96
CA THR A 123 -0.81 8.76 -11.49
C THR A 123 -0.55 8.23 -12.91
N SER A 124 -1.55 7.58 -13.54
CA SER A 124 -1.42 6.99 -14.87
C SER A 124 -1.67 8.03 -15.98
N PRO A 125 -0.63 8.51 -16.69
CA PRO A 125 -0.82 9.44 -17.82
C PRO A 125 -1.66 8.84 -18.93
N ARG A 126 -1.57 7.52 -19.11
CA ARG A 126 -2.36 6.80 -20.12
C ARG A 126 -3.85 6.83 -19.80
N LEU A 127 -4.22 6.65 -18.53
CA LEU A 127 -5.63 6.72 -18.12
C LEU A 127 -6.17 8.15 -18.30
N GLU A 128 -5.41 9.16 -17.92
CA GLU A 128 -5.81 10.56 -18.13
C GLU A 128 -6.03 10.87 -19.63
N ALA A 129 -5.11 10.44 -20.49
CA ALA A 129 -5.26 10.62 -21.93
C ALA A 129 -6.48 9.86 -22.49
N LEU A 130 -6.80 8.69 -21.95
CA LEU A 130 -7.99 7.93 -22.36
C LEU A 130 -9.28 8.66 -21.91
N LEU A 131 -9.31 9.19 -20.71
CA LEU A 131 -10.46 9.95 -20.20
C LEU A 131 -10.70 11.23 -21.02
N GLN A 132 -9.65 11.95 -21.34
CA GLN A 132 -9.74 13.14 -22.22
C GLN A 132 -10.31 12.78 -23.60
N ARG A 133 -9.84 11.69 -24.21
CA ARG A 133 -10.38 11.21 -25.49
C ARG A 133 -11.81 10.76 -25.38
N ALA A 134 -12.18 10.11 -24.26
CA ALA A 134 -13.57 9.71 -24.01
C ALA A 134 -14.49 10.92 -23.87
N GLN A 135 -14.09 11.95 -23.11
CA GLN A 135 -14.85 13.19 -22.97
C GLN A 135 -14.99 13.97 -24.31
N ALA A 136 -13.91 13.99 -25.12
CA ALA A 136 -13.97 14.59 -26.44
C ALA A 136 -14.95 13.85 -27.38
N ARG A 137 -15.05 12.52 -27.24
CA ARG A 137 -15.97 11.68 -28.04
C ARG A 137 -17.42 11.74 -27.53
N TYR A 138 -17.60 11.87 -26.23
CA TYR A 138 -18.89 11.86 -25.55
C TYR A 138 -19.04 13.13 -24.71
N PRO A 139 -19.62 14.20 -25.25
CA PRO A 139 -19.72 15.50 -24.56
C PRO A 139 -20.52 15.42 -23.23
N ASN A 140 -21.41 14.45 -23.13
CA ASN A 140 -22.22 14.22 -21.93
C ASN A 140 -21.49 13.43 -20.81
N LEU A 141 -20.24 13.00 -21.09
CA LEU A 141 -19.41 12.31 -20.11
C LEU A 141 -18.72 13.31 -19.20
N ARG A 142 -19.03 13.24 -17.91
CA ARG A 142 -18.30 13.98 -16.87
C ARG A 142 -17.41 13.03 -16.09
N VAL A 143 -16.27 13.53 -15.65
CA VAL A 143 -15.34 12.79 -14.80
C VAL A 143 -15.22 13.54 -13.48
N ALA A 144 -15.51 12.86 -12.37
CA ALA A 144 -15.29 13.35 -11.02
C ALA A 144 -14.23 12.50 -10.33
N ARG A 145 -13.45 13.14 -9.47
CA ARG A 145 -12.47 12.47 -8.61
C ARG A 145 -13.02 12.42 -7.20
N PHE A 146 -13.04 11.23 -6.64
CA PHE A 146 -13.46 11.02 -5.27
C PHE A 146 -12.54 10.01 -4.59
N GLU A 147 -12.09 10.37 -3.41
CA GLU A 147 -11.33 9.50 -2.52
C GLU A 147 -11.95 9.60 -1.13
N ALA A 148 -12.32 8.46 -0.57
CA ALA A 148 -12.85 8.42 0.79
C ALA A 148 -11.79 8.85 1.82
N TRP A 149 -10.52 8.65 1.50
CA TRP A 149 -9.38 9.07 2.28
C TRP A 149 -8.52 10.04 1.45
N SER A 150 -8.76 11.33 1.66
CA SER A 150 -8.12 12.37 0.86
C SER A 150 -6.73 12.73 1.40
N LEU A 151 -5.76 12.78 0.50
CA LEU A 151 -4.41 13.32 0.77
C LEU A 151 -4.31 14.82 0.41
N GLU A 152 -5.43 15.50 0.29
CA GLU A 152 -5.50 16.92 -0.11
C GLU A 152 -4.66 17.81 0.80
N ASN A 153 -4.67 17.52 2.11
CA ASN A 153 -3.88 18.29 3.08
C ASN A 153 -2.37 18.20 2.83
N VAL A 154 -1.87 17.06 2.31
CA VAL A 154 -0.46 16.91 1.95
C VAL A 154 -0.09 17.83 0.79
N TYR A 155 -0.94 17.85 -0.25
CA TYR A 155 -0.73 18.75 -1.40
C TYR A 155 -0.85 20.22 -1.01
N ARG A 156 -1.81 20.57 -0.15
CA ARG A 156 -1.96 21.94 0.33
C ARG A 156 -0.80 22.36 1.21
N GLY A 157 -0.29 21.49 2.06
CA GLY A 157 0.93 21.74 2.84
C GLY A 157 2.15 22.00 1.94
N ALA A 158 2.32 21.22 0.89
CA ALA A 158 3.37 21.43 -0.09
C ALA A 158 3.21 22.75 -0.86
N GLU A 159 2.00 23.11 -1.23
CA GLU A 159 1.68 24.38 -1.87
C GLU A 159 2.02 25.58 -0.96
N LEU A 160 1.67 25.49 0.32
CA LEU A 160 2.02 26.52 1.30
C LEU A 160 3.53 26.63 1.52
N ALA A 161 4.25 25.50 1.55
CA ALA A 161 5.68 25.47 1.83
C ALA A 161 6.55 25.84 0.62
N PHE A 162 6.13 25.43 -0.57
CA PHE A 162 6.96 25.50 -1.79
C PHE A 162 6.35 26.33 -2.92
N GLY A 163 5.15 26.90 -2.72
CA GLY A 163 4.45 27.69 -3.73
C GLY A 163 3.88 26.86 -4.90
N GLN A 164 3.94 25.55 -4.82
CA GLN A 164 3.43 24.66 -5.86
C GLN A 164 2.78 23.41 -5.28
N ARG A 165 1.75 22.93 -5.96
CA ARG A 165 1.06 21.70 -5.61
C ARG A 165 1.90 20.50 -6.04
N ALA A 166 2.59 19.87 -5.11
CA ALA A 166 3.47 18.74 -5.37
C ALA A 166 3.32 17.66 -4.27
N TRP A 167 3.71 16.44 -4.60
CA TRP A 167 3.87 15.39 -3.62
C TRP A 167 5.26 15.50 -2.99
N PRO A 168 5.37 15.70 -1.67
CA PRO A 168 6.67 15.77 -1.02
C PRO A 168 7.31 14.39 -0.93
N VAL A 169 8.56 14.28 -1.34
CA VAL A 169 9.38 13.08 -1.18
C VAL A 169 10.35 13.32 -0.03
N TYR A 170 10.23 12.55 1.00
CA TYR A 170 11.03 12.67 2.20
C TYR A 170 12.19 11.67 2.21
N SER A 171 13.33 12.08 2.78
CA SER A 171 14.52 11.23 3.00
C SER A 171 14.82 11.19 4.51
N PRO A 172 14.03 10.43 5.28
CA PRO A 172 14.14 10.46 6.75
C PRO A 172 15.47 9.90 7.26
N GLU A 173 16.18 9.10 6.46
CA GLU A 173 17.52 8.61 6.77
C GLU A 173 18.59 9.70 6.86
N LYS A 174 18.32 10.87 6.27
CA LYS A 174 19.23 12.04 6.29
C LYS A 174 18.99 12.97 7.47
N ALA A 175 17.87 12.79 8.16
CA ALA A 175 17.51 13.64 9.28
C ALA A 175 18.16 13.15 10.58
N GLU A 176 18.68 14.05 11.40
CA GLU A 176 19.16 13.74 12.76
C GLU A 176 18.00 13.63 13.75
N THR A 177 16.96 14.44 13.53
CA THR A 177 15.73 14.43 14.33
C THR A 177 14.52 14.32 13.40
N VAL A 178 13.63 13.40 13.72
CA VAL A 178 12.39 13.14 12.97
C VAL A 178 11.21 13.30 13.93
N LEU A 179 10.25 14.14 13.57
CA LEU A 179 8.98 14.27 14.28
C LEU A 179 7.86 13.70 13.40
N LEU A 180 7.21 12.67 13.89
CA LEU A 180 6.07 12.03 13.27
C LEU A 180 4.78 12.56 13.94
N LEU A 181 3.88 13.12 13.15
CA LEU A 181 2.64 13.72 13.64
C LEU A 181 1.45 12.96 13.04
N ASP A 182 0.93 12.01 13.80
CA ASP A 182 -0.21 11.13 13.44
C ASP A 182 -0.05 10.52 12.03
N VAL A 183 1.20 10.11 11.72
CA VAL A 183 1.58 9.61 10.39
C VAL A 183 1.49 8.11 10.37
N ASP A 184 0.59 7.58 9.55
CA ASP A 184 0.48 6.16 9.27
C ASP A 184 0.66 5.91 7.77
N LEU A 185 1.91 5.97 7.32
CA LEU A 185 2.27 5.83 5.90
C LEU A 185 2.59 4.40 5.49
N HIS A 186 2.57 3.42 6.39
CA HIS A 186 2.88 2.05 6.04
C HIS A 186 1.84 1.41 5.11
N GLU A 187 0.63 1.95 5.08
CA GLU A 187 -0.44 1.53 4.17
C GLU A 187 -0.42 2.29 2.83
N HIS A 188 0.40 3.32 2.71
CA HIS A 188 0.45 4.15 1.52
C HIS A 188 1.74 3.92 0.74
N PRO A 189 1.69 3.75 -0.61
CA PRO A 189 2.87 3.47 -1.43
C PRO A 189 4.02 4.45 -1.25
N ALA A 190 3.72 5.72 -1.01
CA ALA A 190 4.74 6.74 -0.76
C ALA A 190 5.46 6.59 0.59
N GLY A 191 4.92 5.81 1.51
CA GLY A 191 5.47 5.61 2.86
C GLY A 191 6.22 4.29 3.05
N TYR A 192 6.14 3.36 2.11
CA TYR A 192 6.73 2.03 2.32
C TYR A 192 8.24 2.06 2.52
N GLY A 193 8.96 2.95 1.83
CA GLY A 193 10.40 3.12 1.97
C GLY A 193 10.82 3.74 3.32
N TRP A 194 9.91 4.40 4.04
CA TRP A 194 10.24 5.09 5.29
C TRP A 194 10.67 4.14 6.39
N TRP A 195 10.01 2.99 6.49
CA TRP A 195 10.38 1.97 7.45
C TRP A 195 11.82 1.51 7.26
N ALA A 196 12.17 1.18 6.02
CA ALA A 196 13.52 0.78 5.66
C ALA A 196 14.52 1.92 5.89
N ALA A 197 14.20 3.14 5.46
CA ALA A 197 15.05 4.30 5.63
C ALA A 197 15.31 4.64 7.11
N LEU A 198 14.27 4.63 7.95
CA LEU A 198 14.41 4.86 9.39
C LEU A 198 15.17 3.71 10.08
N SER A 199 14.96 2.47 9.64
CA SER A 199 15.65 1.31 10.22
C SER A 199 17.15 1.33 9.99
N GLN A 200 17.65 1.90 8.89
CA GLN A 200 19.06 2.09 8.61
C GLN A 200 19.76 2.99 9.62
N ARG A 201 19.03 3.88 10.26
CA ARG A 201 19.56 4.83 11.27
C ARG A 201 19.28 4.40 12.71
N ARG A 202 19.05 3.08 12.94
CA ARG A 202 18.91 2.50 14.29
C ARG A 202 20.23 1.97 14.85
N LEU A 203 21.33 2.09 14.08
CA LEU A 203 22.71 1.87 14.52
C LEU A 203 23.45 3.22 14.54
N PRO A 204 24.49 3.38 15.39
CA PRO A 204 25.25 4.62 15.47
C PRO A 204 25.86 5.05 14.12
N PRO A 205 25.75 6.35 13.76
CA PRO A 205 25.07 7.41 14.47
C PRO A 205 23.54 7.35 14.27
N MET A 206 22.80 7.22 15.38
CA MET A 206 21.36 7.11 15.37
C MET A 206 20.69 8.47 15.22
N ASN A 207 19.56 8.53 14.50
CA ASN A 207 18.66 9.65 14.56
C ASN A 207 17.72 9.55 15.78
N ARG A 208 17.13 10.66 16.18
CA ARG A 208 16.07 10.73 17.19
C ARG A 208 14.71 10.78 16.53
N ILE A 209 13.84 9.88 16.94
CA ILE A 209 12.47 9.80 16.42
C ILE A 209 11.49 10.11 17.55
N TYR A 210 10.69 11.14 17.34
CA TYR A 210 9.58 11.54 18.19
C TYR A 210 8.28 11.23 17.46
N ALA A 211 7.35 10.58 18.12
CA ALA A 211 6.02 10.32 17.56
C ALA A 211 4.93 10.93 18.44
N VAL A 212 4.08 11.72 17.84
CA VAL A 212 2.85 12.23 18.45
C VAL A 212 1.69 11.68 17.64
N GLU A 213 0.96 10.75 18.23
CA GLU A 213 -0.03 9.96 17.48
C GLU A 213 -1.24 9.60 18.36
N SER A 214 -2.39 9.43 17.71
CA SER A 214 -3.64 9.08 18.38
C SER A 214 -3.74 7.58 18.67
N GLY A 215 -3.22 6.76 17.77
CA GLY A 215 -3.14 5.30 17.89
C GLY A 215 -1.70 4.82 17.94
N ALA A 216 -1.50 3.55 18.25
CA ALA A 216 -0.17 2.94 18.20
C ALA A 216 0.13 2.49 16.76
N GLY A 217 0.79 3.36 15.99
CA GLY A 217 1.24 3.06 14.63
C GLY A 217 2.56 2.29 14.58
N LEU A 218 2.88 1.69 13.44
CA LEU A 218 4.15 0.99 13.23
C LEU A 218 5.36 1.93 13.34
N LEU A 219 5.23 3.15 12.82
CA LEU A 219 6.30 4.15 12.92
C LEU A 219 6.46 4.66 14.36
N GLY A 220 5.36 4.83 15.08
CA GLY A 220 5.39 5.19 16.51
C GLY A 220 6.01 4.11 17.38
N ALA A 221 5.87 2.85 17.00
CA ALA A 221 6.53 1.73 17.70
C ALA A 221 8.06 1.75 17.58
N MET A 222 8.60 2.42 16.56
CA MET A 222 10.05 2.63 16.38
C MET A 222 10.57 3.90 17.08
N ALA A 223 9.69 4.78 17.54
CA ALA A 223 10.07 6.07 18.08
C ALA A 223 10.82 5.93 19.40
N ASP A 224 11.81 6.81 19.59
CA ASP A 224 12.54 6.90 20.87
C ASP A 224 11.66 7.56 21.94
N HIS A 225 10.77 8.46 21.51
CA HIS A 225 9.80 9.13 22.38
C HIS A 225 8.43 9.14 21.71
N ARG A 226 7.43 8.71 22.45
CA ARG A 226 6.04 8.64 21.98
C ARG A 226 5.11 9.41 22.91
N LEU A 227 4.31 10.29 22.34
CA LEU A 227 3.23 11.00 23.01
C LEU A 227 1.89 10.57 22.41
N ALA A 228 1.03 9.99 23.22
CA ALA A 228 -0.35 9.73 22.83
C ALA A 228 -1.16 11.03 22.94
N LEU A 229 -1.71 11.49 21.82
CA LEU A 229 -2.45 12.74 21.75
C LEU A 229 -3.70 12.56 20.88
N LYS A 230 -4.82 13.14 21.31
CA LYS A 230 -6.05 13.14 20.49
C LYS A 230 -5.83 13.94 19.22
N PRO A 231 -6.37 13.54 18.06
CA PRO A 231 -6.22 14.27 16.80
C PRO A 231 -6.65 15.72 16.89
N SER A 232 -7.72 16.00 17.64
CA SER A 232 -8.21 17.38 17.88
C SER A 232 -7.25 18.29 18.67
N ALA A 233 -6.24 17.73 19.32
CA ALA A 233 -5.24 18.48 20.08
C ALA A 233 -3.91 18.65 19.32
N LEU A 234 -3.75 18.03 18.15
CA LEU A 234 -2.52 18.10 17.35
C LEU A 234 -2.20 19.50 16.86
N GLU A 235 -3.22 20.26 16.45
CA GLU A 235 -3.03 21.65 16.00
C GLU A 235 -2.50 22.53 17.12
N ALA A 236 -3.10 22.47 18.31
CA ALA A 236 -2.64 23.21 19.47
C ALA A 236 -1.20 22.81 19.87
N PHE A 237 -0.91 21.52 19.88
CA PHE A 237 0.44 21.01 20.12
C PHE A 237 1.46 21.57 19.11
N LEU A 238 1.11 21.61 17.83
CA LEU A 238 1.99 22.16 16.77
C LEU A 238 2.26 23.64 16.96
N LEU A 239 1.22 24.42 17.31
CA LEU A 239 1.36 25.84 17.57
C LEU A 239 2.27 26.11 18.78
N ASP A 240 2.10 25.34 19.85
CA ASP A 240 2.94 25.47 21.05
C ASP A 240 4.38 25.02 20.77
N LEU A 241 4.57 23.95 20.02
CA LEU A 241 5.90 23.53 19.58
C LEU A 241 6.57 24.59 18.70
N ALA A 242 5.85 25.18 17.74
CA ALA A 242 6.38 26.23 16.87
C ALA A 242 6.79 27.50 17.65
N LYS A 243 6.04 27.86 18.69
CA LYS A 243 6.42 28.93 19.61
C LYS A 243 7.66 28.56 20.42
N ALA A 244 7.72 27.37 20.98
CA ALA A 244 8.86 26.87 21.75
C ALA A 244 10.15 26.81 20.93
N LEU A 245 10.04 26.54 19.63
CA LEU A 245 11.17 26.54 18.69
C LEU A 245 11.49 27.91 18.11
N GLY A 246 10.74 28.96 18.47
CA GLY A 246 10.94 30.30 17.95
C GLY A 246 10.53 30.51 16.49
N VAL A 247 9.78 29.57 15.91
CA VAL A 247 9.25 29.67 14.54
C VAL A 247 8.07 30.63 14.47
N LEU A 248 7.28 30.68 15.53
CA LEU A 248 6.19 31.63 15.71
C LEU A 248 6.51 32.57 16.89
N PRO A 249 6.08 33.83 16.84
CA PRO A 249 6.24 34.73 17.98
C PRO A 249 5.50 34.13 19.18
N GLY A 250 6.22 33.95 20.29
CA GLY A 250 5.62 33.57 21.56
C GLY A 250 4.64 34.64 22.01
N SER A 251 3.52 34.25 22.61
CA SER A 251 2.78 35.21 23.43
C SER A 251 3.66 35.58 24.63
N PRO A 252 3.72 36.86 25.01
CA PRO A 252 4.45 37.28 26.18
C PRO A 252 3.91 36.63 27.46
#